data_2fdf47b7fa74adb09fab3e52f2b28fe4
#
_entry.id   2fdf47b7fa74adb09fab3e52f2b28fe4
#
_cell.length_a   1.000
_cell.length_b   1.000
_cell.length_c   1.000
_cell.angle_alpha   90.00
_cell.angle_beta   90.00
_cell.angle_gamma   90.00
#
_symmetry.space_group_name_H-M   'P 1'
#
loop_
_entity.id
_entity.type
_entity.pdbx_description
1 polymer ?
#
loop_
_entity_poly.entity_id
_entity_poly.type
_entity_poly.pdbx_seq_one_letter_code
_entity_poly.pdbx_strand_id
1 'polypeptide(L)'
;LTLVTGVQTCALPILIITTTLPDDYNENVIAIRSSLQDVRFYIDGKLRKEYNAKSLHRFGKNSASRYIFCNTSSADAGKELCLELTTYTSNYSGVVNTIYCGDQMQIWSYIFNHNFSGTVIGSFIFFASIVTILFSIALGIVYKTKFNMEYLGWCMLMGSVWMIGESKMRQILVPNA
;
A
#
# COMPACT_ATOMS: atom_id res chain seq x y z
N LEU A 1 19.84 11.35 -8.94
CA LEU A 1 18.72 11.76 -8.06
C LEU A 1 19.23 12.81 -7.10
N THR A 2 18.90 14.08 -7.32
CA THR A 2 19.28 15.15 -6.39
C THR A 2 18.17 15.31 -5.37
N LEU A 3 18.42 14.91 -4.15
CA LEU A 3 17.47 15.05 -3.04
C LEU A 3 17.61 16.44 -2.47
N VAL A 4 16.61 17.29 -2.60
CA VAL A 4 16.56 18.58 -1.93
C VAL A 4 15.65 18.46 -0.72
N THR A 5 16.22 18.62 0.45
CA THR A 5 15.51 18.60 1.73
C THR A 5 14.68 19.85 1.92
N GLY A 6 13.39 19.65 2.14
CA GLY A 6 12.43 20.72 2.32
C GLY A 6 12.52 21.46 3.67
N VAL A 7 12.03 22.67 3.66
CA VAL A 7 11.91 23.58 4.80
C VAL A 7 10.75 23.11 5.70
N GLN A 8 11.04 22.90 6.98
CA GLN A 8 10.00 22.71 7.98
C GLN A 8 9.35 24.06 8.31
N THR A 9 8.08 24.21 7.98
CA THR A 9 7.23 25.25 8.57
C THR A 9 6.36 24.66 9.66
N CYS A 10 6.09 25.42 10.70
CA CYS A 10 5.45 24.98 11.96
C CYS A 10 4.02 24.42 11.89
N ALA A 11 3.44 24.22 10.73
CA ALA A 11 2.05 23.81 10.63
C ALA A 11 1.86 22.32 10.27
N LEU A 12 2.58 21.78 9.29
CA LEU A 12 2.52 20.37 8.87
C LEU A 12 3.85 20.02 8.21
N PRO A 13 4.43 18.84 8.50
CA PRO A 13 5.64 18.43 7.80
C PRO A 13 5.30 18.12 6.33
N ILE A 14 5.77 18.98 5.46
CA ILE A 14 5.68 18.83 4.01
C ILE A 14 7.06 18.42 3.52
N LEU A 15 7.14 17.30 2.82
CA LEU A 15 8.35 16.86 2.16
C LEU A 15 8.19 17.06 0.65
N ILE A 16 9.10 17.79 0.06
CA ILE A 16 9.13 18.04 -1.37
C ILE A 16 10.34 17.32 -1.97
N ILE A 17 10.10 16.51 -2.98
CA ILE A 17 11.12 15.79 -3.74
C ILE A 17 11.05 16.28 -5.17
N THR A 18 12.15 16.84 -5.65
CA THR A 18 12.25 17.35 -7.01
C THR A 18 13.31 16.58 -7.79
N THR A 19 13.00 16.17 -8.99
CA THR A 19 13.91 15.50 -9.91
C THR A 19 13.55 15.84 -11.36
N THR A 20 14.50 15.74 -12.27
CA THR A 20 14.24 15.88 -13.69
C THR A 20 14.06 14.52 -14.31
N LEU A 21 13.02 14.35 -15.12
CA LEU A 21 12.83 13.13 -15.90
C LEU A 21 13.92 13.01 -16.96
N PRO A 22 14.44 11.80 -17.25
CA PRO A 22 15.45 11.61 -18.30
C PRO A 22 14.95 12.11 -19.66
N ASP A 23 15.87 12.52 -20.52
CA ASP A 23 15.52 12.99 -21.88
C ASP A 23 15.00 11.84 -22.76
N ASP A 24 15.38 10.61 -22.46
CA ASP A 24 14.90 9.38 -23.10
C ASP A 24 13.70 8.74 -22.40
N TYR A 25 13.02 9.50 -21.51
CA TYR A 25 11.88 9.01 -20.76
C TYR A 25 10.73 8.60 -21.68
N ASN A 26 10.34 7.35 -21.61
CA ASN A 26 9.24 6.78 -22.40
C ASN A 26 8.29 5.90 -21.56
N GLU A 27 8.21 6.17 -20.28
CA GLU A 27 7.36 5.39 -19.37
C GLU A 27 5.96 6.02 -19.23
N ASN A 28 4.96 5.15 -19.05
CA ASN A 28 3.57 5.59 -19.03
C ASN A 28 3.07 5.99 -17.65
N VAL A 29 3.75 5.52 -16.58
CA VAL A 29 3.26 5.70 -15.21
C VAL A 29 4.41 5.85 -14.23
N ILE A 30 4.22 6.80 -13.31
CA ILE A 30 5.00 6.90 -12.08
C ILE A 30 4.09 6.53 -10.91
N ALA A 31 4.56 5.66 -10.04
CA ALA A 31 3.80 5.22 -8.88
C ALA A 31 4.60 5.36 -7.58
N ILE A 32 3.92 5.74 -6.51
CA ILE A 32 4.46 5.77 -5.16
C ILE A 32 3.43 5.20 -4.19
N ARG A 33 3.90 4.55 -3.13
CA ARG A 33 3.05 4.16 -2.02
C ARG A 33 2.98 5.28 -1.00
N SER A 34 1.79 5.79 -0.68
CA SER A 34 1.61 6.68 0.46
C SER A 34 1.67 5.90 1.78
N SER A 35 2.27 6.49 2.81
CA SER A 35 2.27 5.97 4.19
C SER A 35 1.52 6.94 5.08
N LEU A 36 0.19 6.90 5.06
CA LEU A 36 -0.70 7.82 5.76
C LEU A 36 -0.43 9.29 5.41
N GLN A 37 -0.05 9.56 4.16
CA GLN A 37 0.33 10.86 3.64
C GLN A 37 -0.55 11.25 2.47
N ASP A 38 -0.83 12.55 2.34
CA ASP A 38 -1.34 13.11 1.09
C ASP A 38 -0.17 13.23 0.09
N VAL A 39 -0.45 12.95 -1.16
CA VAL A 39 0.56 12.96 -2.22
C VAL A 39 0.07 13.79 -3.39
N ARG A 40 0.91 14.72 -3.84
CA ARG A 40 0.67 15.51 -5.05
C ARG A 40 1.81 15.34 -6.01
N PHE A 41 1.48 15.13 -7.27
CA PHE A 41 2.43 15.04 -8.37
C PHE A 41 2.32 16.29 -9.24
N TYR A 42 3.43 16.99 -9.41
CA TYR A 42 3.55 18.10 -10.32
C TYR A 42 4.56 17.74 -11.42
N ILE A 43 4.23 18.07 -12.65
CA ILE A 43 5.14 17.99 -13.80
C ILE A 43 5.21 19.38 -14.41
N ASP A 44 6.40 19.93 -14.52
CA ASP A 44 6.64 21.29 -15.02
C ASP A 44 5.77 22.33 -14.27
N GLY A 45 5.73 22.22 -12.93
CA GLY A 45 4.93 23.08 -12.04
C GLY A 45 3.40 22.88 -12.13
N LYS A 46 2.89 21.99 -12.98
CA LYS A 46 1.47 21.74 -13.16
C LYS A 46 1.05 20.51 -12.36
N LEU A 47 -0.01 20.64 -11.55
CA LEU A 47 -0.60 19.53 -10.81
C LEU A 47 -1.17 18.49 -11.79
N ARG A 48 -0.64 17.27 -11.78
CA ARG A 48 -1.11 16.14 -12.59
C ARG A 48 -1.99 15.19 -11.82
N LYS A 49 -1.63 14.90 -10.58
CA LYS A 49 -2.38 13.98 -9.72
C LYS A 49 -2.33 14.44 -8.28
N GLU A 50 -3.47 14.38 -7.61
CA GLU A 50 -3.59 14.60 -6.17
C GLU A 50 -4.25 13.39 -5.53
N TYR A 51 -3.67 12.95 -4.43
CA TYR A 51 -4.29 12.01 -3.52
C TYR A 51 -4.44 12.69 -2.16
N ASN A 52 -5.68 13.01 -1.83
CA ASN A 52 -6.06 13.62 -0.58
C ASN A 52 -7.30 12.90 -0.05
N ALA A 53 -7.17 12.23 1.08
CA ALA A 53 -8.26 11.47 1.67
C ALA A 53 -9.20 12.33 2.52
N LYS A 54 -9.07 13.65 2.53
CA LYS A 54 -9.94 14.55 3.33
C LYS A 54 -11.44 14.36 3.10
N SER A 55 -11.82 13.85 1.92
CA SER A 55 -13.23 13.55 1.59
C SER A 55 -13.70 12.17 2.05
N LEU A 56 -12.83 11.29 2.52
CA LEU A 56 -13.09 9.88 2.83
C LEU A 56 -12.90 9.53 4.32
N HIS A 57 -12.72 10.53 5.18
CA HIS A 57 -12.47 10.30 6.60
C HIS A 57 -13.69 9.74 7.32
N ARG A 58 -13.74 8.43 7.50
CA ARG A 58 -14.61 7.81 8.51
C ARG A 58 -13.96 7.82 9.90
N PHE A 59 -12.65 7.72 9.97
CA PHE A 59 -11.91 7.63 11.23
C PHE A 59 -10.57 8.39 11.13
N GLY A 60 -10.49 9.60 11.71
CA GLY A 60 -9.24 10.32 11.86
C GLY A 60 -8.90 11.31 10.75
N LYS A 61 -7.73 11.97 10.87
CA LYS A 61 -7.26 13.04 9.96
C LYS A 61 -6.26 12.55 8.91
N ASN A 62 -5.87 11.29 8.94
CA ASN A 62 -4.79 10.75 8.10
C ASN A 62 -5.34 10.10 6.83
N SER A 63 -4.68 10.34 5.72
CA SER A 63 -4.93 9.63 4.47
C SER A 63 -4.52 8.17 4.57
N ALA A 64 -5.33 7.26 4.06
CA ALA A 64 -5.01 5.83 4.10
C ALA A 64 -3.78 5.51 3.24
N SER A 65 -3.01 4.51 3.65
CA SER A 65 -1.87 4.03 2.86
C SER A 65 -2.36 3.35 1.58
N ARG A 66 -1.88 3.85 0.43
CA ARG A 66 -2.29 3.39 -0.90
C ARG A 66 -1.16 3.52 -1.91
N TYR A 67 -1.18 2.69 -2.96
CA TYR A 67 -0.40 2.93 -4.16
C TYR A 67 -1.12 3.95 -5.05
N ILE A 68 -0.41 5.01 -5.40
CA ILE A 68 -0.91 6.12 -6.21
C ILE A 68 -0.15 6.08 -7.52
N PHE A 69 -0.91 6.04 -8.62
CA PHE A 69 -0.39 6.00 -9.99
C PHE A 69 -0.64 7.34 -10.65
N CYS A 70 0.40 7.96 -11.16
CA CYS A 70 0.34 9.19 -11.95
C CYS A 70 0.70 8.86 -13.40
N ASN A 71 -0.20 9.16 -14.33
CA ASN A 71 0.04 8.94 -15.75
C ASN A 71 1.03 9.98 -16.27
N THR A 72 2.01 9.49 -16.96
CA THR A 72 3.06 10.27 -17.65
C THR A 72 3.12 9.86 -19.13
N SER A 73 3.90 10.53 -19.91
CA SER A 73 4.10 10.22 -21.32
C SER A 73 5.51 10.61 -21.76
N SER A 74 5.91 10.17 -22.94
CA SER A 74 7.16 10.61 -23.56
C SER A 74 7.25 12.14 -23.76
N ALA A 75 6.11 12.84 -23.83
CA ALA A 75 6.08 14.29 -23.88
C ALA A 75 6.51 14.97 -22.57
N ASP A 76 6.68 14.21 -21.49
CA ASP A 76 7.14 14.71 -20.20
C ASP A 76 8.65 14.47 -19.98
N ALA A 77 9.36 13.92 -21.00
CA ALA A 77 10.82 13.78 -21.00
C ALA A 77 11.50 15.14 -20.79
N GLY A 78 12.57 15.16 -20.01
CA GLY A 78 13.32 16.37 -19.67
C GLY A 78 12.62 17.35 -18.74
N LYS A 79 11.35 17.11 -18.35
CA LYS A 79 10.61 18.00 -17.45
C LYS A 79 10.91 17.72 -15.98
N GLU A 80 10.69 18.74 -15.18
CA GLU A 80 10.81 18.65 -13.74
C GLU A 80 9.60 17.90 -13.14
N LEU A 81 9.89 16.82 -12.41
CA LEU A 81 8.93 16.10 -11.57
C LEU A 81 9.09 16.56 -10.14
N CYS A 82 8.02 17.07 -9.54
CA CYS A 82 7.97 17.46 -8.15
C CYS A 82 6.89 16.63 -7.44
N LEU A 83 7.30 15.97 -6.35
CA LEU A 83 6.44 15.20 -5.46
C LEU A 83 6.31 15.93 -4.12
N GLU A 84 5.10 16.29 -3.77
CA GLU A 84 4.78 16.88 -2.47
C GLU A 84 4.08 15.83 -1.61
N LEU A 85 4.68 15.52 -0.46
CA LEU A 85 4.18 14.57 0.53
C LEU A 85 3.82 15.34 1.80
N THR A 86 2.53 15.37 2.15
CA THR A 86 2.04 16.06 3.36
C THR A 86 1.59 15.05 4.40
N THR A 87 2.13 15.17 5.61
CA THR A 87 1.83 14.26 6.73
C THR A 87 1.10 15.01 7.83
N TYR A 88 0.10 14.38 8.41
CA TYR A 88 -0.66 14.93 9.55
C TYR A 88 -0.20 14.37 10.91
N THR A 89 0.73 13.42 10.90
CA THR A 89 1.28 12.77 12.10
C THR A 89 2.79 12.79 12.08
N SER A 90 3.40 13.01 13.24
CA SER A 90 4.86 13.05 13.41
C SER A 90 5.52 11.69 13.05
N ASN A 91 4.85 10.58 13.30
CA ASN A 91 5.41 9.23 13.13
C ASN A 91 5.78 8.89 11.68
N TYR A 92 5.13 9.50 10.70
CA TYR A 92 5.37 9.25 9.27
C TYR A 92 5.97 10.46 8.54
N SER A 93 6.40 11.47 9.31
CA SER A 93 7.06 12.64 8.77
C SER A 93 8.40 12.26 8.15
N GLY A 94 8.62 12.68 6.90
CA GLY A 94 9.86 12.40 6.17
C GLY A 94 10.03 10.99 5.63
N VAL A 95 9.03 10.11 5.77
CA VAL A 95 9.07 8.77 5.17
C VAL A 95 8.79 8.86 3.69
N VAL A 96 9.73 8.39 2.87
CA VAL A 96 9.58 8.25 1.41
C VAL A 96 9.62 6.76 1.06
N ASN A 97 8.59 6.29 0.41
CA ASN A 97 8.58 4.94 -0.14
C ASN A 97 9.22 4.92 -1.53
N THR A 98 9.54 3.73 -2.01
CA THR A 98 10.08 3.52 -3.34
C THR A 98 9.16 4.11 -4.41
N ILE A 99 9.73 4.89 -5.31
CA ILE A 99 9.06 5.40 -6.50
C ILE A 99 9.31 4.41 -7.63
N TYR A 100 8.25 3.99 -8.27
CA TYR A 100 8.27 3.05 -9.39
C TYR A 100 7.99 3.83 -10.66
N CYS A 101 8.76 3.56 -11.72
CA CYS A 101 8.51 4.06 -13.07
C CYS A 101 8.41 2.87 -14.01
N GLY A 102 7.46 2.91 -14.95
CA GLY A 102 7.28 1.84 -15.89
C GLY A 102 5.86 1.80 -16.47
N ASP A 103 5.55 0.71 -17.16
CA ASP A 103 4.16 0.45 -17.55
C ASP A 103 3.34 0.00 -16.33
N GLN A 104 2.07 0.40 -16.29
CA GLN A 104 1.19 0.12 -15.15
C GLN A 104 1.11 -1.37 -14.83
N MET A 105 1.05 -2.23 -15.84
CA MET A 105 0.98 -3.68 -15.65
C MET A 105 2.28 -4.26 -15.11
N GLN A 106 3.43 -3.72 -15.53
CA GLN A 106 4.74 -4.14 -15.03
C GLN A 106 4.90 -3.77 -13.55
N ILE A 107 4.51 -2.55 -13.18
CA ILE A 107 4.53 -2.09 -11.77
C ILE A 107 3.61 -2.98 -10.93
N TRP A 108 2.40 -3.27 -11.40
CA TRP A 108 1.46 -4.18 -10.73
C TRP A 108 2.05 -5.57 -10.54
N SER A 109 2.61 -6.14 -11.60
CA SER A 109 3.23 -7.47 -11.57
C SER A 109 4.41 -7.51 -10.59
N TYR A 110 5.24 -6.48 -10.58
CA TYR A 110 6.36 -6.37 -9.64
C TYR A 110 5.89 -6.33 -8.18
N ILE A 111 4.93 -5.45 -7.86
CA ILE A 111 4.38 -5.31 -6.50
C ILE A 111 3.70 -6.62 -6.08
N PHE A 112 2.96 -7.25 -7.00
CA PHE A 112 2.30 -8.51 -6.78
C PHE A 112 3.31 -9.61 -6.44
N ASN A 113 4.29 -9.84 -7.31
CA ASN A 113 5.29 -10.89 -7.12
C ASN A 113 6.10 -10.71 -5.83
N HIS A 114 6.43 -9.46 -5.49
CA HIS A 114 7.20 -9.18 -4.28
C HIS A 114 6.40 -9.41 -2.97
N ASN A 115 5.08 -9.25 -3.00
CA ASN A 115 4.22 -9.42 -1.82
C ASN A 115 3.33 -10.66 -1.87
N PHE A 116 3.44 -11.47 -2.94
CA PHE A 116 2.57 -12.61 -3.22
C PHE A 116 2.69 -13.72 -2.18
N SER A 117 3.91 -14.08 -1.79
CA SER A 117 4.19 -15.23 -0.92
C SER A 117 3.43 -15.15 0.42
N GLY A 118 3.47 -14.00 1.09
CA GLY A 118 2.77 -13.82 2.36
C GLY A 118 1.26 -13.96 2.24
N THR A 119 0.67 -13.43 1.15
CA THR A 119 -0.77 -13.53 0.90
C THR A 119 -1.20 -14.95 0.59
N VAL A 120 -0.42 -15.67 -0.23
CA VAL A 120 -0.72 -17.07 -0.57
C VAL A 120 -0.62 -17.97 0.65
N ILE A 121 0.46 -17.86 1.42
CA ILE A 121 0.64 -18.64 2.64
C ILE A 121 -0.50 -18.31 3.64
N GLY A 122 -0.81 -17.04 3.86
CA GLY A 122 -1.91 -16.63 4.72
C GLY A 122 -3.25 -17.20 4.26
N SER A 123 -3.55 -17.17 2.97
CA SER A 123 -4.77 -17.75 2.41
C SER A 123 -4.83 -19.27 2.57
N PHE A 124 -3.71 -19.96 2.35
CA PHE A 124 -3.64 -21.40 2.54
C PHE A 124 -3.91 -21.79 4.01
N ILE A 125 -3.27 -21.09 4.96
CA ILE A 125 -3.50 -21.31 6.41
C ILE A 125 -4.96 -20.98 6.78
N PHE A 126 -5.55 -19.95 6.17
CA PHE A 126 -6.95 -19.59 6.37
C PHE A 126 -7.90 -20.74 6.01
N PHE A 127 -7.75 -21.31 4.81
CA PHE A 127 -8.57 -22.47 4.41
C PHE A 127 -8.30 -23.70 5.26
N ALA A 128 -7.04 -23.99 5.57
CA ALA A 128 -6.68 -25.11 6.45
C ALA A 128 -7.31 -24.97 7.84
N SER A 129 -7.37 -23.75 8.39
CA SER A 129 -8.00 -23.51 9.70
C SER A 129 -9.50 -23.78 9.68
N ILE A 130 -10.19 -23.35 8.62
CA ILE A 130 -11.63 -23.65 8.46
C ILE A 130 -11.87 -25.15 8.41
N VAL A 131 -11.08 -25.89 7.61
CA VAL A 131 -11.19 -27.35 7.52
C VAL A 131 -10.94 -27.99 8.90
N THR A 132 -9.94 -27.53 9.64
CA THR A 132 -9.62 -28.05 10.99
C THR A 132 -10.79 -27.83 11.95
N ILE A 133 -11.41 -26.64 11.94
CA ILE A 133 -12.57 -26.34 12.78
C ILE A 133 -13.76 -27.25 12.42
N LEU A 134 -14.10 -27.33 11.14
CA LEU A 134 -15.21 -28.15 10.67
C LEU A 134 -15.00 -29.64 11.01
N PHE A 135 -13.77 -30.12 10.83
CA PHE A 135 -13.41 -31.49 11.16
C PHE A 135 -13.52 -31.77 12.67
N SER A 136 -13.04 -30.83 13.51
CA SER A 136 -13.19 -30.93 14.97
C SER A 136 -14.65 -31.00 15.40
N ILE A 137 -15.52 -30.16 14.81
CA ILE A 137 -16.96 -30.16 15.09
C ILE A 137 -17.59 -31.52 14.66
N ALA A 138 -17.26 -31.98 13.46
CA ALA A 138 -17.78 -33.25 12.94
C ALA A 138 -17.39 -34.43 13.85
N LEU A 139 -16.13 -34.52 14.29
CA LEU A 139 -15.66 -35.53 15.21
C LEU A 139 -16.38 -35.42 16.58
N GLY A 140 -16.58 -34.22 17.09
CA GLY A 140 -17.30 -33.97 18.32
C GLY A 140 -18.75 -34.51 18.29
N ILE A 141 -19.41 -34.35 17.13
CA ILE A 141 -20.78 -34.87 16.93
C ILE A 141 -20.78 -36.40 16.84
N VAL A 142 -19.87 -36.98 16.07
CA VAL A 142 -19.81 -38.43 15.81
C VAL A 142 -19.43 -39.20 17.10
N TYR A 143 -18.37 -38.75 17.76
CA TYR A 143 -17.82 -39.47 18.96
C TYR A 143 -18.38 -38.99 20.28
N LYS A 144 -19.22 -37.95 20.28
CA LYS A 144 -19.78 -37.31 21.49
C LYS A 144 -18.72 -36.90 22.52
N THR A 145 -17.50 -36.63 22.08
CA THR A 145 -16.36 -36.24 22.91
C THR A 145 -15.89 -34.85 22.48
N LYS A 146 -15.42 -34.04 23.42
CA LYS A 146 -14.85 -32.75 23.11
C LYS A 146 -13.40 -32.90 22.63
N PHE A 147 -13.15 -32.55 21.39
CA PHE A 147 -11.81 -32.50 20.85
C PHE A 147 -11.28 -31.07 20.96
N ASN A 148 -10.11 -30.88 21.56
CA ASN A 148 -9.50 -29.57 21.73
C ASN A 148 -8.87 -29.01 20.43
N MET A 149 -9.00 -29.72 19.29
CA MET A 149 -8.48 -29.29 17.99
C MET A 149 -9.17 -28.02 17.48
N GLU A 150 -10.37 -27.70 17.94
CA GLU A 150 -11.04 -26.45 17.58
C GLU A 150 -10.24 -25.21 17.99
N TYR A 151 -9.57 -25.24 19.17
CA TYR A 151 -8.73 -24.12 19.61
C TYR A 151 -7.54 -23.88 18.68
N LEU A 152 -6.92 -24.98 18.17
CA LEU A 152 -5.86 -24.88 17.18
C LEU A 152 -6.39 -24.23 15.89
N GLY A 153 -7.56 -24.65 15.41
CA GLY A 153 -8.20 -24.07 14.26
C GLY A 153 -8.46 -22.57 14.43
N TRP A 154 -8.97 -22.14 15.56
CA TRP A 154 -9.19 -20.73 15.86
C TRP A 154 -7.88 -19.93 15.92
N CYS A 155 -6.82 -20.45 16.55
CA CYS A 155 -5.51 -19.81 16.56
C CYS A 155 -4.94 -19.63 15.15
N MET A 156 -5.00 -20.67 14.33
CA MET A 156 -4.56 -20.60 12.92
C MET A 156 -5.39 -19.59 12.11
N LEU A 157 -6.71 -19.53 12.35
CA LEU A 157 -7.60 -18.60 11.68
C LEU A 157 -7.25 -17.15 12.03
N MET A 158 -7.05 -16.83 13.30
CA MET A 158 -6.65 -15.49 13.73
C MET A 158 -5.28 -15.10 13.17
N GLY A 159 -4.31 -16.01 13.19
CA GLY A 159 -2.98 -15.78 12.61
C GLY A 159 -3.03 -15.54 11.10
N SER A 160 -3.85 -16.30 10.37
CA SER A 160 -4.01 -16.13 8.92
C SER A 160 -4.70 -14.82 8.56
N VAL A 161 -5.75 -14.42 9.30
CA VAL A 161 -6.43 -13.13 9.13
C VAL A 161 -5.45 -11.99 9.37
N TRP A 162 -4.59 -12.09 10.40
CA TRP A 162 -3.53 -11.12 10.65
C TRP A 162 -2.55 -11.05 9.48
N MET A 163 -2.03 -12.19 9.00
CA MET A 163 -1.09 -12.23 7.87
C MET A 163 -1.68 -11.63 6.59
N ILE A 164 -2.93 -11.93 6.27
CA ILE A 164 -3.63 -11.36 5.12
C ILE A 164 -3.86 -9.87 5.33
N GLY A 165 -4.23 -9.45 6.54
CA GLY A 165 -4.46 -8.07 6.90
C GLY A 165 -3.20 -7.19 6.81
N GLU A 166 -2.04 -7.71 7.20
CA GLU A 166 -0.74 -7.04 7.11
C GLU A 166 -0.20 -6.98 5.67
N SER A 167 -0.72 -7.83 4.79
CA SER A 167 -0.28 -7.89 3.40
C SER A 167 -0.51 -6.58 2.68
N LYS A 168 0.57 -6.03 2.08
CA LYS A 168 0.53 -4.84 1.22
C LYS A 168 -0.34 -5.01 -0.03
N MET A 169 -0.66 -6.26 -0.37
CA MET A 169 -1.57 -6.61 -1.47
C MET A 169 -2.97 -6.02 -1.28
N ARG A 170 -3.48 -5.98 -0.05
CA ARG A 170 -4.78 -5.38 0.24
C ARG A 170 -4.85 -3.91 -0.18
N GLN A 171 -3.74 -3.17 -0.05
CA GLN A 171 -3.67 -1.74 -0.39
C GLN A 171 -3.73 -1.47 -1.89
N ILE A 172 -3.54 -2.51 -2.72
CA ILE A 172 -3.71 -2.44 -4.17
C ILE A 172 -5.19 -2.65 -4.53
N LEU A 173 -5.83 -3.65 -3.92
CA LEU A 173 -7.18 -4.09 -4.29
C LEU A 173 -8.30 -3.28 -3.64
N VAL A 174 -8.10 -2.88 -2.39
CA VAL A 174 -9.09 -2.12 -1.64
C VAL A 174 -8.47 -0.78 -1.25
N PRO A 175 -8.92 0.33 -1.85
CA PRO A 175 -8.61 1.63 -1.30
C PRO A 175 -9.18 1.65 0.11
N ASN A 176 -8.32 1.65 1.12
CA ASN A 176 -8.80 1.82 2.49
C ASN A 176 -9.49 3.17 2.58
N ALA A 177 -10.81 3.11 2.60
CA ALA A 177 -11.63 4.20 3.04
C ALA A 177 -11.61 4.25 4.58
#